data_ba76dc5a10722a0fc3fbebf495b62514
#
_entry.id   ba76dc5a10722a0fc3fbebf495b62514
#
_cell.length_a   1.000
_cell.length_b   1.000
_cell.length_c   1.000
_cell.angle_alpha   90.00
_cell.angle_beta   90.00
_cell.angle_gamma   90.00
#
_symmetry.space_group_name_H-M   'P 1'
#
loop_
_entity.id
_entity.type
_entity.pdbx_description
1 polymer ?
#
loop_
_entity_poly.entity_id
_entity_poly.type
_entity_poly.pdbx_seq_one_letter_code
_entity_poly.pdbx_strand_id
1 'polypeptide(L)'
;MIEVLVIVPYEELLTLYEETIARVEEQRVHFTTSFLYGTDTRALEKVCDYDIIVVRGMTGRAIKRQYPELTVIDIKMDAFDVTGALLEVKETYPDVNKIGLILPSSSICSAPMLSKLSGIDISMAEVSDEDEIDSTIEKMKMEGSEAFIGGLTLKRVCQRKNYKYVHIKTGQSAIETSINDALNAAIILDRERKRLALMKSLVDNTPDSILIIDEDGLVIAANSAACSFFKKKTLEGVNADALFPLGLYKVKEDVELVQNIGEHTVLVTEHPVRMEGEKRATYVSLRLVEDIRRTEKKVRGKLQDKGLIAKYSFSDIVAEDVVMKQLIAKAIRYAKVEGNVLLTGETGTGKELFVQSMHNASPRRDKPFVAVNCAALSEQLLESELFGYTEGAFTGASKGGKTGLFELAQGGTIFLD
;
A
#
# COMPACT_ATOMS: atom_id res chain seq x y z
N MET A 1 -6.56 -15.69 -4.26
CA MET A 1 -7.85 -15.91 -4.95
C MET A 1 -8.90 -15.15 -4.15
N ILE A 2 -9.85 -14.51 -4.78
CA ILE A 2 -10.96 -13.82 -4.12
C ILE A 2 -12.15 -14.77 -4.10
N GLU A 3 -12.69 -15.00 -2.93
CA GLU A 3 -13.82 -15.93 -2.73
C GLU A 3 -15.14 -15.15 -2.77
N VAL A 4 -16.02 -15.50 -3.68
CA VAL A 4 -17.34 -14.87 -3.87
C VAL A 4 -18.43 -15.89 -3.57
N LEU A 5 -19.31 -15.57 -2.63
CA LEU A 5 -20.48 -16.36 -2.33
C LEU A 5 -21.72 -15.75 -2.99
N VAL A 6 -22.40 -16.51 -3.81
CA VAL A 6 -23.69 -16.14 -4.40
C VAL A 6 -24.80 -16.84 -3.64
N ILE A 7 -25.64 -16.06 -2.95
CA ILE A 7 -26.77 -16.59 -2.18
C ILE A 7 -28.06 -16.34 -2.94
N VAL A 8 -28.73 -17.42 -3.30
CA VAL A 8 -30.00 -17.39 -4.05
C VAL A 8 -31.15 -17.96 -3.24
N PRO A 9 -32.37 -17.42 -3.38
CA PRO A 9 -33.51 -17.82 -2.58
C PRO A 9 -34.37 -18.96 -3.18
N TYR A 10 -34.06 -19.44 -4.41
CA TYR A 10 -34.79 -20.55 -5.07
C TYR A 10 -33.91 -21.25 -6.13
N GLU A 11 -34.22 -22.53 -6.40
CA GLU A 11 -33.36 -23.41 -7.21
C GLU A 11 -33.20 -23.00 -8.68
N GLU A 12 -34.29 -22.49 -9.30
CA GLU A 12 -34.21 -22.03 -10.69
C GLU A 12 -33.20 -20.89 -10.87
N LEU A 13 -33.09 -20.01 -9.90
CA LEU A 13 -32.11 -18.92 -9.90
C LEU A 13 -30.69 -19.45 -9.71
N LEU A 14 -30.51 -20.52 -8.93
CA LEU A 14 -29.23 -21.17 -8.75
C LEU A 14 -28.67 -21.65 -10.07
N THR A 15 -29.46 -22.39 -10.83
CA THR A 15 -29.06 -22.93 -12.14
C THR A 15 -28.65 -21.81 -13.11
N LEU A 16 -29.40 -20.74 -13.17
CA LEU A 16 -29.07 -19.57 -14.01
C LEU A 16 -27.75 -18.91 -13.61
N TYR A 17 -27.47 -18.81 -12.29
CA TYR A 17 -26.20 -18.30 -11.82
C TYR A 17 -25.05 -19.24 -12.18
N GLU A 18 -25.21 -20.57 -12.00
CA GLU A 18 -24.18 -21.55 -12.34
C GLU A 18 -23.83 -21.51 -13.82
N GLU A 19 -24.84 -21.43 -14.70
CA GLU A 19 -24.65 -21.31 -16.15
C GLU A 19 -23.93 -19.99 -16.53
N THR A 20 -24.24 -18.92 -15.85
CA THR A 20 -23.60 -17.60 -16.11
C THR A 20 -22.17 -17.57 -15.58
N ILE A 21 -21.93 -18.10 -14.38
CA ILE A 21 -20.61 -18.21 -13.77
C ILE A 21 -19.70 -19.11 -14.61
N ALA A 22 -20.21 -20.19 -15.19
CA ALA A 22 -19.42 -21.09 -16.05
C ALA A 22 -18.83 -20.39 -17.30
N ARG A 23 -19.37 -19.24 -17.68
CA ARG A 23 -18.87 -18.39 -18.79
C ARG A 23 -17.83 -17.38 -18.37
N VAL A 24 -17.54 -17.26 -17.06
CA VAL A 24 -16.57 -16.32 -16.52
C VAL A 24 -15.16 -16.87 -16.70
N GLU A 25 -14.32 -16.17 -17.43
CA GLU A 25 -12.91 -16.55 -17.71
C GLU A 25 -11.91 -16.04 -16.65
N GLU A 26 -12.35 -15.29 -15.64
CA GLU A 26 -11.46 -14.65 -14.66
C GLU A 26 -10.95 -15.65 -13.62
N GLN A 27 -9.69 -16.05 -13.74
CA GLN A 27 -9.05 -17.07 -12.88
C GLN A 27 -8.73 -16.61 -11.45
N ARG A 28 -8.83 -15.31 -11.15
CA ARG A 28 -8.51 -14.74 -9.83
C ARG A 28 -9.68 -14.78 -8.87
N VAL A 29 -10.88 -15.11 -9.38
CA VAL A 29 -12.11 -15.11 -8.62
C VAL A 29 -12.68 -16.52 -8.60
N HIS A 30 -13.05 -17.00 -7.42
CA HIS A 30 -13.73 -18.27 -7.24
C HIS A 30 -15.15 -18.01 -6.75
N PHE A 31 -16.13 -18.48 -7.50
CA PHE A 31 -17.54 -18.37 -7.18
C PHE A 31 -18.04 -19.65 -6.51
N THR A 32 -18.69 -19.49 -5.37
CA THR A 32 -19.45 -20.55 -4.71
C THR A 32 -20.91 -20.13 -4.68
N THR A 33 -21.80 -21.00 -5.08
CA THR A 33 -23.24 -20.79 -5.04
C THR A 33 -23.84 -21.48 -3.82
N SER A 34 -24.81 -20.83 -3.18
CA SER A 34 -25.52 -21.40 -2.03
C SER A 34 -26.99 -21.05 -2.07
N PHE A 35 -27.80 -21.98 -1.65
CA PHE A 35 -29.24 -21.75 -1.45
C PHE A 35 -29.51 -21.37 0.00
N LEU A 36 -30.14 -20.20 0.17
CA LEU A 36 -30.60 -19.75 1.49
C LEU A 36 -31.96 -19.09 1.35
N TYR A 37 -32.93 -19.63 2.08
CA TYR A 37 -34.27 -19.07 2.14
C TYR A 37 -34.48 -18.35 3.47
N GLY A 38 -34.65 -17.02 3.41
CA GLY A 38 -34.90 -16.19 4.59
C GLY A 38 -33.62 -15.63 5.26
N THR A 39 -33.79 -15.17 6.50
CA THR A 39 -32.72 -14.56 7.31
C THR A 39 -32.23 -15.49 8.41
N ASP A 40 -32.06 -16.80 8.14
CA ASP A 40 -31.55 -17.73 9.15
C ASP A 40 -30.10 -17.40 9.51
N THR A 41 -29.90 -16.88 10.71
CA THR A 41 -28.62 -16.44 11.24
C THR A 41 -27.56 -17.54 11.30
N ARG A 42 -27.98 -18.83 11.45
CA ARG A 42 -27.04 -19.97 11.49
C ARG A 42 -26.39 -20.25 10.14
N ALA A 43 -27.07 -19.95 9.05
CA ALA A 43 -26.48 -20.03 7.70
C ALA A 43 -25.54 -18.85 7.41
N LEU A 44 -25.68 -17.75 8.13
CA LEU A 44 -24.87 -16.54 7.98
C LEU A 44 -23.46 -16.67 8.61
N GLU A 45 -23.23 -17.63 9.53
CA GLU A 45 -21.92 -17.84 10.14
C GLU A 45 -20.81 -18.18 9.11
N LYS A 46 -21.18 -18.88 8.03
CA LYS A 46 -20.26 -19.22 6.95
C LYS A 46 -19.93 -18.07 5.98
N VAL A 47 -20.65 -16.98 6.10
CA VAL A 47 -20.49 -15.80 5.21
C VAL A 47 -19.16 -15.12 5.45
N CYS A 48 -18.60 -15.19 6.67
CA CYS A 48 -17.31 -14.60 7.02
C CYS A 48 -16.10 -15.22 6.31
N ASP A 49 -16.26 -16.42 5.72
CA ASP A 49 -15.18 -17.08 5.00
C ASP A 49 -14.99 -16.53 3.56
N TYR A 50 -15.89 -15.66 3.13
CA TYR A 50 -15.90 -15.11 1.79
C TYR A 50 -15.56 -13.62 1.78
N ASP A 51 -14.98 -13.16 0.69
CA ASP A 51 -14.57 -11.77 0.49
C ASP A 51 -15.71 -10.89 -0.01
N ILE A 52 -16.59 -11.47 -0.85
CA ILE A 52 -17.71 -10.77 -1.47
C ILE A 52 -18.94 -11.67 -1.42
N ILE A 53 -20.07 -11.09 -1.06
CA ILE A 53 -21.35 -11.76 -1.00
C ILE A 53 -22.27 -11.14 -2.05
N VAL A 54 -22.77 -11.95 -2.96
CA VAL A 54 -23.81 -11.57 -3.92
C VAL A 54 -25.12 -12.15 -3.42
N VAL A 55 -26.09 -11.30 -3.13
CA VAL A 55 -27.34 -11.75 -2.49
C VAL A 55 -28.50 -10.80 -2.82
N ARG A 56 -29.74 -11.29 -2.76
CA ARG A 56 -30.93 -10.52 -3.07
C ARG A 56 -31.68 -10.07 -1.82
N GLY A 57 -32.06 -8.79 -1.80
CA GLY A 57 -33.11 -8.25 -0.96
C GLY A 57 -32.80 -8.24 0.54
N MET A 58 -33.73 -8.70 1.37
CA MET A 58 -33.63 -8.56 2.84
C MET A 58 -32.51 -9.39 3.46
N THR A 59 -32.14 -10.52 2.88
CA THR A 59 -30.99 -11.33 3.35
C THR A 59 -29.69 -10.54 3.24
N GLY A 60 -29.49 -9.80 2.15
CA GLY A 60 -28.30 -8.96 1.97
C GLY A 60 -28.21 -7.83 3.02
N ARG A 61 -29.35 -7.23 3.38
CA ARG A 61 -29.41 -6.22 4.43
C ARG A 61 -29.10 -6.78 5.79
N ALA A 62 -29.62 -7.98 6.11
CA ALA A 62 -29.32 -8.66 7.36
C ALA A 62 -27.82 -8.97 7.48
N ILE A 63 -27.20 -9.46 6.40
CA ILE A 63 -25.74 -9.70 6.35
C ILE A 63 -24.97 -8.40 6.57
N LYS A 64 -25.33 -7.32 5.86
CA LYS A 64 -24.62 -6.04 5.97
C LYS A 64 -24.76 -5.38 7.34
N ARG A 65 -25.86 -5.60 8.04
CA ARG A 65 -26.04 -5.14 9.43
C ARG A 65 -25.18 -5.93 10.41
N GLN A 66 -25.07 -7.24 10.23
CA GLN A 66 -24.33 -8.13 11.12
C GLN A 66 -22.83 -8.09 10.86
N TYR A 67 -22.42 -7.90 9.64
CA TYR A 67 -21.01 -7.90 9.16
C TYR A 67 -20.75 -6.67 8.29
N PRO A 68 -20.60 -5.47 8.88
CA PRO A 68 -20.43 -4.21 8.15
C PRO A 68 -19.16 -4.16 7.28
N GLU A 69 -18.15 -4.98 7.63
CA GLU A 69 -16.86 -5.08 6.95
C GLU A 69 -16.93 -5.90 5.64
N LEU A 70 -17.97 -6.71 5.47
CA LEU A 70 -18.10 -7.54 4.27
C LEU A 70 -18.62 -6.73 3.07
N THR A 71 -18.06 -7.01 1.91
CA THR A 71 -18.54 -6.46 0.64
C THR A 71 -19.78 -7.22 0.20
N VAL A 72 -20.95 -6.59 0.34
CA VAL A 72 -22.23 -7.18 -0.05
C VAL A 72 -22.77 -6.47 -1.29
N ILE A 73 -22.99 -7.25 -2.34
CA ILE A 73 -23.58 -6.83 -3.64
C ILE A 73 -25.02 -7.29 -3.69
N ASP A 74 -25.91 -6.33 -3.81
CA ASP A 74 -27.34 -6.61 -3.93
C ASP A 74 -27.71 -6.94 -5.39
N ILE A 75 -28.41 -8.04 -5.60
CA ILE A 75 -29.01 -8.41 -6.89
C ILE A 75 -30.20 -7.50 -7.11
N LYS A 76 -29.99 -6.45 -7.90
CA LYS A 76 -31.00 -5.43 -8.17
C LYS A 76 -32.12 -6.01 -9.06
N MET A 77 -33.35 -5.65 -8.74
CA MET A 77 -34.47 -5.85 -9.63
C MET A 77 -34.46 -4.74 -10.68
N ASP A 78 -34.48 -5.11 -11.95
CA ASP A 78 -34.58 -4.15 -13.04
C ASP A 78 -36.03 -3.91 -13.48
N ALA A 79 -36.23 -2.95 -14.39
CA ALA A 79 -37.55 -2.62 -14.90
C ALA A 79 -38.17 -3.78 -15.73
N PHE A 80 -37.36 -4.64 -16.33
CA PHE A 80 -37.84 -5.79 -17.08
C PHE A 80 -38.40 -6.86 -16.16
N ASP A 81 -37.75 -7.10 -15.00
CA ASP A 81 -38.25 -8.03 -13.98
C ASP A 81 -39.64 -7.66 -13.50
N VAL A 82 -39.84 -6.35 -13.22
CA VAL A 82 -41.12 -5.80 -12.77
C VAL A 82 -42.17 -5.86 -13.89
N THR A 83 -41.78 -5.52 -15.13
CA THR A 83 -42.68 -5.59 -16.29
C THR A 83 -43.11 -7.02 -16.57
N GLY A 84 -42.20 -8.00 -16.45
CA GLY A 84 -42.56 -9.43 -16.58
C GLY A 84 -43.58 -9.86 -15.54
N ALA A 85 -43.41 -9.44 -14.28
CA ALA A 85 -44.39 -9.73 -13.23
C ALA A 85 -45.75 -9.04 -13.47
N LEU A 86 -45.79 -7.82 -14.05
CA LEU A 86 -47.02 -7.16 -14.45
C LEU A 86 -47.76 -7.89 -15.56
N LEU A 87 -47.06 -8.43 -16.54
CA LEU A 87 -47.62 -9.28 -17.59
C LEU A 87 -48.24 -10.57 -17.01
N GLU A 88 -47.52 -11.23 -16.09
CA GLU A 88 -48.00 -12.42 -15.39
C GLU A 88 -49.28 -12.14 -14.58
N VAL A 89 -49.41 -10.96 -13.97
CA VAL A 89 -50.67 -10.56 -13.29
C VAL A 89 -51.81 -10.46 -14.26
N LYS A 90 -51.60 -9.84 -15.43
CA LYS A 90 -52.66 -9.71 -16.46
C LYS A 90 -53.15 -11.08 -16.96
N GLU A 91 -52.24 -12.01 -17.12
CA GLU A 91 -52.55 -13.36 -17.58
C GLU A 91 -53.27 -14.17 -16.49
N THR A 92 -52.76 -14.07 -15.24
CA THR A 92 -53.27 -14.88 -14.11
C THR A 92 -54.55 -14.31 -13.49
N TYR A 93 -54.69 -12.97 -13.49
CA TYR A 93 -55.77 -12.23 -12.83
C TYR A 93 -56.31 -11.13 -13.76
N PRO A 94 -56.99 -11.45 -14.86
CA PRO A 94 -57.40 -10.51 -15.89
C PRO A 94 -58.37 -9.42 -15.37
N ASP A 95 -59.09 -9.67 -14.28
CA ASP A 95 -60.06 -8.75 -13.68
C ASP A 95 -59.45 -7.75 -12.71
N VAL A 96 -58.15 -7.80 -12.48
CA VAL A 96 -57.45 -6.90 -11.53
C VAL A 96 -57.19 -5.56 -12.19
N ASN A 97 -57.68 -4.48 -11.57
CA ASN A 97 -57.51 -3.12 -12.05
C ASN A 97 -56.53 -2.30 -11.22
N LYS A 98 -56.28 -2.70 -9.96
CA LYS A 98 -55.34 -2.01 -9.07
C LYS A 98 -54.41 -2.97 -8.38
N ILE A 99 -53.09 -2.69 -8.43
CA ILE A 99 -52.01 -3.52 -7.91
C ILE A 99 -51.18 -2.76 -6.87
N GLY A 100 -50.83 -3.47 -5.80
CA GLY A 100 -49.81 -3.04 -4.86
C GLY A 100 -48.43 -3.60 -5.26
N LEU A 101 -47.50 -2.73 -5.66
CA LEU A 101 -46.12 -3.06 -5.94
C LEU A 101 -45.28 -2.77 -4.71
N ILE A 102 -44.73 -3.81 -4.07
CA ILE A 102 -43.91 -3.67 -2.85
C ILE A 102 -42.47 -4.09 -3.17
N LEU A 103 -41.59 -3.12 -3.14
CA LEU A 103 -40.16 -3.27 -3.52
C LEU A 103 -39.22 -2.94 -2.35
N PRO A 104 -37.98 -3.45 -2.35
CA PRO A 104 -36.95 -2.94 -1.45
C PRO A 104 -36.59 -1.48 -1.80
N SER A 105 -36.17 -0.69 -0.81
CA SER A 105 -35.86 0.74 -0.94
C SER A 105 -34.70 1.07 -1.91
N SER A 106 -34.06 0.08 -2.53
CA SER A 106 -33.00 0.26 -3.54
C SER A 106 -33.49 0.11 -4.99
N SER A 107 -34.81 -0.06 -5.22
CA SER A 107 -35.32 -0.35 -6.55
C SER A 107 -35.59 0.94 -7.32
N ILE A 108 -35.22 0.97 -8.59
CA ILE A 108 -35.43 2.12 -9.47
C ILE A 108 -36.63 1.83 -10.36
N CYS A 109 -37.84 2.17 -9.89
CA CYS A 109 -39.08 2.01 -10.65
C CYS A 109 -39.98 3.25 -10.48
N SER A 110 -40.72 3.58 -11.53
CA SER A 110 -41.72 4.67 -11.52
C SER A 110 -43.11 4.10 -11.66
N ALA A 111 -43.87 4.10 -10.57
CA ALA A 111 -45.29 3.62 -10.60
C ALA A 111 -46.15 4.31 -11.68
N PRO A 112 -46.06 5.65 -11.89
CA PRO A 112 -46.82 6.31 -12.95
C PRO A 112 -46.46 5.83 -14.35
N MET A 113 -45.20 5.53 -14.60
CA MET A 113 -44.75 5.03 -15.90
C MET A 113 -45.21 3.59 -16.12
N LEU A 114 -45.07 2.73 -15.11
CA LEU A 114 -45.55 1.35 -15.15
C LEU A 114 -47.06 1.26 -15.33
N SER A 115 -47.83 2.14 -14.66
CA SER A 115 -49.32 2.23 -14.83
C SER A 115 -49.69 2.58 -16.26
N LYS A 116 -49.00 3.56 -16.88
CA LYS A 116 -49.23 3.94 -18.28
C LYS A 116 -48.92 2.80 -19.25
N LEU A 117 -47.84 2.05 -19.03
CA LEU A 117 -47.42 0.93 -19.88
C LEU A 117 -48.35 -0.29 -19.74
N SER A 118 -48.78 -0.59 -18.51
CA SER A 118 -49.58 -1.76 -18.21
C SER A 118 -51.10 -1.51 -18.37
N GLY A 119 -51.57 -0.26 -18.25
CA GLY A 119 -52.96 0.08 -18.18
C GLY A 119 -53.64 -0.34 -16.87
N ILE A 120 -52.85 -0.66 -15.83
CA ILE A 120 -53.33 -1.04 -14.50
C ILE A 120 -52.91 0.07 -13.53
N ASP A 121 -53.78 0.41 -12.57
CA ASP A 121 -53.45 1.36 -11.51
C ASP A 121 -52.44 0.73 -10.53
N ILE A 122 -51.24 1.31 -10.39
CA ILE A 122 -50.18 0.77 -9.56
C ILE A 122 -49.88 1.71 -8.40
N SER A 123 -50.16 1.22 -7.19
CA SER A 123 -49.67 1.80 -5.95
C SER A 123 -48.35 1.18 -5.60
N MET A 124 -47.30 1.98 -5.31
CA MET A 124 -45.98 1.49 -4.97
C MET A 124 -45.62 1.82 -3.53
N ALA A 125 -45.07 0.87 -2.81
CA ALA A 125 -44.44 1.09 -1.50
C ALA A 125 -43.03 0.49 -1.47
N GLU A 126 -42.15 1.19 -0.79
CA GLU A 126 -40.83 0.70 -0.46
C GLU A 126 -40.81 0.19 0.97
N VAL A 127 -40.17 -0.97 1.20
CA VAL A 127 -40.03 -1.57 2.52
C VAL A 127 -38.54 -1.80 2.83
N SER A 128 -38.18 -1.49 4.06
CA SER A 128 -36.81 -1.64 4.54
C SER A 128 -36.62 -2.89 5.39
N ASP A 129 -37.68 -3.37 6.03
CA ASP A 129 -37.65 -4.52 6.94
C ASP A 129 -38.81 -5.46 6.69
N GLU A 130 -38.69 -6.73 7.12
CA GLU A 130 -39.72 -7.75 7.00
C GLU A 130 -40.97 -7.40 7.82
N ASP A 131 -40.80 -6.77 8.97
CA ASP A 131 -41.85 -6.37 9.88
C ASP A 131 -42.79 -5.29 9.29
N GLU A 132 -42.29 -4.49 8.32
CA GLU A 132 -43.08 -3.45 7.64
C GLU A 132 -44.02 -4.02 6.59
N ILE A 133 -43.81 -5.24 6.12
CA ILE A 133 -44.56 -5.82 4.99
C ILE A 133 -46.02 -6.01 5.31
N ASP A 134 -46.31 -6.58 6.50
CA ASP A 134 -47.68 -6.85 6.93
C ASP A 134 -48.55 -5.57 6.97
N SER A 135 -48.01 -4.51 7.61
CA SER A 135 -48.69 -3.21 7.73
C SER A 135 -48.86 -2.52 6.37
N THR A 136 -47.81 -2.64 5.50
CA THR A 136 -47.84 -2.07 4.16
C THR A 136 -48.89 -2.71 3.27
N ILE A 137 -48.99 -4.04 3.30
CA ILE A 137 -50.03 -4.77 2.55
C ILE A 137 -51.42 -4.37 3.02
N GLU A 138 -51.67 -4.31 4.33
CA GLU A 138 -53.00 -3.92 4.86
C GLU A 138 -53.37 -2.50 4.43
N LYS A 139 -52.45 -1.57 4.48
CA LYS A 139 -52.65 -0.19 4.02
C LYS A 139 -53.05 -0.17 2.54
N MET A 140 -52.27 -0.83 1.67
CA MET A 140 -52.53 -0.88 0.23
C MET A 140 -53.84 -1.59 -0.08
N LYS A 141 -54.21 -2.61 0.72
CA LYS A 141 -55.52 -3.29 0.59
C LYS A 141 -56.67 -2.36 0.90
N MET A 142 -56.55 -1.54 1.96
CA MET A 142 -57.54 -0.50 2.29
C MET A 142 -57.64 0.57 1.20
N GLU A 143 -56.55 0.86 0.51
CA GLU A 143 -56.48 1.79 -0.61
C GLU A 143 -57.02 1.18 -1.93
N GLY A 144 -57.51 -0.08 -1.89
CA GLY A 144 -58.17 -0.76 -2.99
C GLY A 144 -57.27 -1.62 -3.87
N SER A 145 -56.05 -1.95 -3.45
CA SER A 145 -55.22 -2.91 -4.18
C SER A 145 -55.81 -4.32 -4.13
N GLU A 146 -55.98 -4.94 -5.30
CA GLU A 146 -56.62 -6.23 -5.49
C GLU A 146 -55.62 -7.40 -5.58
N ALA A 147 -54.42 -7.12 -6.05
CA ALA A 147 -53.31 -8.05 -6.13
C ALA A 147 -52.01 -7.38 -5.72
N PHE A 148 -51.02 -8.18 -5.40
CA PHE A 148 -49.68 -7.70 -4.96
C PHE A 148 -48.57 -8.28 -5.81
N ILE A 149 -47.54 -7.46 -6.05
CA ILE A 149 -46.32 -7.87 -6.75
C ILE A 149 -45.11 -7.56 -5.85
N GLY A 150 -44.17 -8.47 -5.74
CA GLY A 150 -42.94 -8.26 -4.99
C GLY A 150 -42.06 -9.49 -4.83
N GLY A 151 -41.20 -9.44 -3.84
CA GLY A 151 -40.23 -10.51 -3.55
C GLY A 151 -40.81 -11.70 -2.76
N LEU A 152 -39.99 -12.70 -2.47
CA LEU A 152 -40.42 -13.93 -1.80
C LEU A 152 -40.96 -13.74 -0.37
N THR A 153 -40.43 -12.77 0.37
CA THR A 153 -40.95 -12.47 1.71
C THR A 153 -42.40 -12.01 1.64
N LEU A 154 -42.74 -11.15 0.66
CA LEU A 154 -44.10 -10.75 0.39
C LEU A 154 -45.00 -11.94 0.02
N LYS A 155 -44.48 -12.91 -0.76
CA LYS A 155 -45.18 -14.14 -1.12
C LYS A 155 -45.73 -14.88 0.09
N ARG A 156 -44.91 -15.05 1.14
CA ARG A 156 -45.32 -15.74 2.37
C ARG A 156 -46.51 -15.05 3.05
N VAL A 157 -46.44 -13.71 3.14
CA VAL A 157 -47.50 -12.94 3.77
C VAL A 157 -48.78 -13.02 2.97
N CYS A 158 -48.73 -12.86 1.65
CA CYS A 158 -49.86 -12.96 0.76
C CYS A 158 -50.49 -14.35 0.77
N GLN A 159 -49.70 -15.43 0.77
CA GLN A 159 -50.17 -16.81 0.89
C GLN A 159 -50.90 -17.06 2.22
N ARG A 160 -50.32 -16.60 3.34
CA ARG A 160 -50.96 -16.73 4.67
C ARG A 160 -52.29 -16.04 4.76
N LYS A 161 -52.43 -14.89 4.07
CA LYS A 161 -53.66 -14.07 4.07
C LYS A 161 -54.60 -14.35 2.90
N ASN A 162 -54.24 -15.30 2.04
CA ASN A 162 -54.97 -15.65 0.83
C ASN A 162 -55.19 -14.48 -0.13
N TYR A 163 -54.16 -13.61 -0.30
CA TYR A 163 -54.18 -12.51 -1.26
C TYR A 163 -53.62 -12.93 -2.60
N LYS A 164 -54.14 -12.36 -3.71
CA LYS A 164 -53.60 -12.55 -5.06
C LYS A 164 -52.15 -11.98 -5.08
N TYR A 165 -51.21 -12.78 -5.59
CA TYR A 165 -49.81 -12.43 -5.56
C TYR A 165 -49.06 -12.95 -6.78
N VAL A 166 -48.15 -12.15 -7.31
CA VAL A 166 -47.17 -12.56 -8.34
C VAL A 166 -45.77 -12.24 -7.88
N HIS A 167 -44.87 -13.18 -8.08
CA HIS A 167 -43.46 -13.06 -7.70
C HIS A 167 -42.64 -12.40 -8.78
N ILE A 168 -41.84 -11.39 -8.41
CA ILE A 168 -40.89 -10.80 -9.34
C ILE A 168 -39.69 -11.77 -9.47
N LYS A 169 -39.60 -12.44 -10.60
CA LYS A 169 -38.46 -13.30 -10.94
C LYS A 169 -37.27 -12.45 -11.31
N THR A 170 -36.05 -12.94 -11.02
CA THR A 170 -34.80 -12.28 -11.42
C THR A 170 -34.47 -12.69 -12.84
N GLY A 171 -34.36 -11.73 -13.74
CA GLY A 171 -34.02 -11.97 -15.13
C GLY A 171 -32.51 -12.12 -15.36
N GLN A 172 -32.15 -12.59 -16.55
CA GLN A 172 -30.76 -12.83 -16.97
C GLN A 172 -29.89 -11.57 -16.86
N SER A 173 -30.45 -10.39 -17.21
CA SER A 173 -29.72 -9.11 -17.15
C SER A 173 -29.29 -8.74 -15.72
N ALA A 174 -30.16 -8.97 -14.73
CA ALA A 174 -29.85 -8.70 -13.33
C ALA A 174 -28.77 -9.65 -12.80
N ILE A 175 -28.77 -10.90 -13.24
CA ILE A 175 -27.74 -11.91 -12.92
C ILE A 175 -26.39 -11.47 -13.49
N GLU A 176 -26.33 -11.19 -14.79
CA GLU A 176 -25.10 -10.76 -15.47
C GLU A 176 -24.53 -9.47 -14.84
N THR A 177 -25.39 -8.52 -14.52
CA THR A 177 -24.99 -7.27 -13.85
C THR A 177 -24.38 -7.56 -12.48
N SER A 178 -25.03 -8.42 -11.67
CA SER A 178 -24.55 -8.73 -10.33
C SER A 178 -23.21 -9.50 -10.35
N ILE A 179 -23.02 -10.39 -11.31
CA ILE A 179 -21.73 -11.09 -11.51
C ILE A 179 -20.65 -10.10 -11.96
N ASN A 180 -20.94 -9.18 -12.89
CA ASN A 180 -19.99 -8.17 -13.32
C ASN A 180 -19.62 -7.20 -12.18
N ASP A 181 -20.59 -6.80 -11.35
CA ASP A 181 -20.33 -6.00 -10.16
C ASP A 181 -19.42 -6.75 -9.17
N ALA A 182 -19.63 -8.05 -8.99
CA ALA A 182 -18.80 -8.90 -8.15
C ALA A 182 -17.37 -9.03 -8.71
N LEU A 183 -17.22 -9.22 -10.01
CA LEU A 183 -15.91 -9.25 -10.67
C LEU A 183 -15.15 -7.95 -10.52
N ASN A 184 -15.82 -6.81 -10.73
CA ASN A 184 -15.22 -5.49 -10.57
C ASN A 184 -14.77 -5.26 -9.12
N ALA A 185 -15.60 -5.59 -8.14
CA ALA A 185 -15.25 -5.50 -6.73
C ALA A 185 -14.07 -6.42 -6.37
N ALA A 186 -14.06 -7.66 -6.89
CA ALA A 186 -12.97 -8.60 -6.68
C ALA A 186 -11.64 -8.10 -7.25
N ILE A 187 -11.64 -7.51 -8.45
CA ILE A 187 -10.45 -6.93 -9.08
C ILE A 187 -9.88 -5.79 -8.22
N ILE A 188 -10.75 -4.93 -7.70
CA ILE A 188 -10.34 -3.82 -6.83
C ILE A 188 -9.73 -4.37 -5.53
N LEU A 189 -10.39 -5.33 -4.89
CA LEU A 189 -9.93 -5.93 -3.64
C LEU A 189 -8.60 -6.67 -3.82
N ASP A 190 -8.42 -7.44 -4.89
CA ASP A 190 -7.15 -8.12 -5.21
C ASP A 190 -6.02 -7.11 -5.42
N ARG A 191 -6.30 -6.02 -6.13
CA ARG A 191 -5.33 -4.94 -6.35
C ARG A 191 -4.89 -4.29 -5.03
N GLU A 192 -5.83 -3.96 -4.15
CA GLU A 192 -5.52 -3.37 -2.85
C GLU A 192 -4.75 -4.34 -1.95
N ARG A 193 -5.13 -5.63 -1.91
CA ARG A 193 -4.38 -6.65 -1.17
C ARG A 193 -2.94 -6.78 -1.67
N LYS A 194 -2.74 -6.81 -2.98
CA LYS A 194 -1.40 -6.87 -3.60
C LYS A 194 -0.59 -5.61 -3.28
N ARG A 195 -1.21 -4.44 -3.34
CA ARG A 195 -0.56 -3.17 -3.00
C ARG A 195 -0.09 -3.15 -1.54
N LEU A 196 -0.95 -3.55 -0.61
CA LEU A 196 -0.61 -3.65 0.81
C LEU A 196 0.49 -4.69 1.05
N ALA A 197 0.42 -5.86 0.41
CA ALA A 197 1.44 -6.90 0.52
C ALA A 197 2.80 -6.43 -0.01
N LEU A 198 2.82 -5.70 -1.14
CA LEU A 198 4.04 -5.11 -1.68
C LEU A 198 4.62 -4.04 -0.75
N MET A 199 3.79 -3.15 -0.20
CA MET A 199 4.23 -2.14 0.77
C MET A 199 4.82 -2.79 2.02
N LYS A 200 4.15 -3.80 2.56
CA LYS A 200 4.67 -4.58 3.69
C LYS A 200 6.01 -5.23 3.36
N SER A 201 6.11 -5.87 2.20
CA SER A 201 7.37 -6.49 1.75
C SER A 201 8.50 -5.47 1.59
N LEU A 202 8.24 -4.26 1.09
CA LEU A 202 9.25 -3.20 0.98
C LEU A 202 9.77 -2.79 2.37
N VAL A 203 8.89 -2.61 3.33
CA VAL A 203 9.25 -2.24 4.69
C VAL A 203 9.97 -3.38 5.41
N ASP A 204 9.54 -4.64 5.21
CA ASP A 204 10.17 -5.83 5.81
C ASP A 204 11.57 -6.11 5.27
N ASN A 205 11.89 -5.69 4.04
CA ASN A 205 13.22 -5.86 3.45
C ASN A 205 14.21 -4.73 3.82
N THR A 206 13.80 -3.73 4.59
CA THR A 206 14.73 -2.74 5.10
C THR A 206 15.57 -3.30 6.26
N PRO A 207 16.87 -2.97 6.33
CA PRO A 207 17.72 -3.41 7.43
C PRO A 207 17.41 -2.70 8.75
N ASP A 208 16.76 -1.56 8.69
CA ASP A 208 16.40 -0.76 9.86
C ASP A 208 15.16 -1.32 10.55
N SER A 209 15.16 -1.32 11.87
CA SER A 209 13.99 -1.70 12.65
C SER A 209 12.98 -0.57 12.63
N ILE A 210 11.80 -0.80 12.02
CA ILE A 210 10.77 0.22 11.81
C ILE A 210 9.54 -0.13 12.65
N LEU A 211 9.04 0.88 13.37
CA LEU A 211 7.80 0.81 14.14
C LEU A 211 6.92 2.02 13.81
N ILE A 212 5.62 1.83 13.84
CA ILE A 212 4.63 2.91 13.83
C ILE A 212 3.85 2.82 15.13
N ILE A 213 3.79 3.93 15.86
CA ILE A 213 3.21 4.02 17.19
C ILE A 213 2.09 5.07 17.13
N ASP A 214 0.90 4.74 17.62
CA ASP A 214 -0.24 5.64 17.66
C ASP A 214 -0.12 6.73 18.75
N GLU A 215 -1.16 7.53 18.88
CA GLU A 215 -1.22 8.62 19.87
C GLU A 215 -1.29 8.11 21.31
N ASP A 216 -1.83 6.90 21.50
CA ASP A 216 -1.97 6.25 22.81
C ASP A 216 -0.69 5.49 23.23
N GLY A 217 0.31 5.45 22.34
CA GLY A 217 1.59 4.79 22.56
C GLY A 217 1.56 3.30 22.25
N LEU A 218 0.58 2.81 21.51
CA LEU A 218 0.54 1.42 21.07
C LEU A 218 1.22 1.28 19.70
N VAL A 219 1.99 0.21 19.55
CA VAL A 219 2.59 -0.15 18.26
C VAL A 219 1.49 -0.68 17.35
N ILE A 220 1.18 0.04 16.28
CA ILE A 220 0.17 -0.36 15.28
C ILE A 220 0.77 -1.11 14.10
N ALA A 221 2.07 -0.93 13.84
CA ALA A 221 2.79 -1.71 12.83
C ALA A 221 4.27 -1.82 13.18
N ALA A 222 4.89 -2.92 12.81
CA ALA A 222 6.32 -3.15 12.94
C ALA A 222 6.82 -4.07 11.82
N ASN A 223 8.05 -3.82 11.34
CA ASN A 223 8.66 -4.70 10.36
C ASN A 223 9.37 -5.90 11.02
N SER A 224 9.77 -6.85 10.19
CA SER A 224 10.48 -8.06 10.62
C SER A 224 11.80 -7.76 11.34
N ALA A 225 12.52 -6.70 10.94
CA ALA A 225 13.74 -6.27 11.60
C ALA A 225 13.47 -5.78 13.03
N ALA A 226 12.40 -5.00 13.26
CA ALA A 226 12.00 -4.57 14.59
C ALA A 226 11.58 -5.75 15.48
N CYS A 227 10.82 -6.69 14.95
CA CYS A 227 10.45 -7.92 15.68
C CYS A 227 11.68 -8.72 16.09
N SER A 228 12.68 -8.82 15.20
CA SER A 228 13.96 -9.49 15.48
C SER A 228 14.80 -8.74 16.52
N PHE A 229 14.87 -7.41 16.43
CA PHE A 229 15.61 -6.56 17.37
C PHE A 229 15.08 -6.71 18.80
N PHE A 230 13.75 -6.67 18.98
CA PHE A 230 13.13 -6.83 20.30
C PHE A 230 12.88 -8.30 20.69
N LYS A 231 13.30 -9.27 19.87
CA LYS A 231 13.15 -10.72 20.12
C LYS A 231 11.71 -11.14 20.39
N LYS A 232 10.75 -10.55 19.66
CA LYS A 232 9.30 -10.85 19.77
C LYS A 232 8.76 -11.30 18.42
N LYS A 233 7.76 -12.20 18.41
CA LYS A 233 7.09 -12.66 17.18
C LYS A 233 6.26 -11.56 16.53
N THR A 234 5.62 -10.72 17.33
CA THR A 234 4.90 -9.52 16.90
C THR A 234 5.10 -8.41 17.92
N LEU A 235 5.05 -7.18 17.47
CA LEU A 235 5.09 -5.98 18.30
C LEU A 235 3.76 -5.22 18.25
N GLU A 236 2.84 -5.57 17.35
CA GLU A 236 1.52 -4.95 17.24
C GLU A 236 0.74 -5.11 18.56
N GLY A 237 0.14 -4.02 19.03
CA GLY A 237 -0.57 -3.94 20.32
C GLY A 237 0.34 -3.83 21.55
N VAL A 238 1.66 -3.82 21.38
CA VAL A 238 2.60 -3.62 22.52
C VAL A 238 2.70 -2.13 22.82
N ASN A 239 2.67 -1.77 24.11
CA ASN A 239 2.92 -0.40 24.52
C ASN A 239 4.39 -0.02 24.28
N ALA A 240 4.63 1.10 23.61
CA ALA A 240 5.95 1.60 23.27
C ALA A 240 6.81 1.94 24.50
N ASP A 241 6.19 2.35 25.60
CA ASP A 241 6.91 2.59 26.87
C ASP A 241 7.56 1.32 27.44
N ALA A 242 7.11 0.14 27.03
CA ALA A 242 7.74 -1.14 27.38
C ALA A 242 8.95 -1.48 26.48
N LEU A 243 9.07 -0.81 25.33
CA LEU A 243 10.16 -0.99 24.38
C LEU A 243 11.22 0.11 24.51
N PHE A 244 10.78 1.34 24.85
CA PHE A 244 11.59 2.54 24.90
C PHE A 244 11.51 3.17 26.29
N PRO A 245 12.57 3.13 27.10
CA PRO A 245 12.55 3.59 28.49
C PRO A 245 12.29 5.09 28.70
N LEU A 246 12.20 5.90 27.65
CA LEU A 246 12.13 7.37 27.71
C LEU A 246 10.95 8.00 26.95
N GLY A 247 9.94 7.24 26.55
CA GLY A 247 8.75 7.80 25.89
C GLY A 247 9.07 8.50 24.55
N LEU A 248 9.94 7.94 23.77
CA LEU A 248 10.51 8.47 22.54
C LEU A 248 9.49 8.81 21.45
N TYR A 249 8.26 8.33 21.49
CA TYR A 249 7.27 8.48 20.41
C TYR A 249 6.39 9.77 20.54
N LYS A 250 6.65 10.62 21.52
CA LYS A 250 5.84 11.83 21.78
C LYS A 250 6.34 13.08 21.05
N VAL A 251 7.07 12.90 19.97
CA VAL A 251 7.68 14.01 19.24
C VAL A 251 6.67 14.79 18.40
N LYS A 252 6.89 16.13 18.30
CA LYS A 252 6.11 17.05 17.46
C LYS A 252 6.80 17.35 16.13
N GLU A 253 8.11 17.19 16.07
CA GLU A 253 8.98 17.44 14.93
C GLU A 253 9.93 16.27 14.78
N ASP A 254 10.65 16.22 13.66
CA ASP A 254 11.64 15.18 13.38
C ASP A 254 12.76 15.23 14.41
N VAL A 255 13.09 14.09 14.98
CA VAL A 255 14.16 13.93 15.98
C VAL A 255 15.09 12.82 15.55
N GLU A 256 16.39 13.08 15.65
CA GLU A 256 17.43 12.08 15.46
C GLU A 256 18.36 12.09 16.68
N LEU A 257 18.52 10.95 17.32
CA LEU A 257 19.35 10.83 18.52
C LEU A 257 20.01 9.46 18.61
N VAL A 258 21.19 9.42 19.26
CA VAL A 258 21.88 8.17 19.55
C VAL A 258 21.56 7.75 20.98
N GLN A 259 21.07 6.53 21.14
CA GLN A 259 20.62 6.00 22.43
C GLN A 259 20.99 4.53 22.61
N ASN A 260 21.05 4.09 23.87
CA ASN A 260 21.20 2.68 24.21
C ASN A 260 19.82 2.06 24.47
N ILE A 261 19.49 1.01 23.71
CA ILE A 261 18.30 0.19 23.92
C ILE A 261 18.76 -1.23 24.21
N GLY A 262 18.55 -1.70 25.44
CA GLY A 262 19.15 -2.94 25.91
C GLY A 262 20.68 -2.89 25.85
N GLU A 263 21.29 -3.87 25.20
CA GLU A 263 22.75 -3.96 25.00
C GLU A 263 23.26 -3.24 23.74
N HIS A 264 22.36 -2.63 22.95
CA HIS A 264 22.69 -2.07 21.65
C HIS A 264 22.68 -0.54 21.66
N THR A 265 23.71 0.09 21.09
CA THR A 265 23.71 1.51 20.76
C THR A 265 23.06 1.68 19.39
N VAL A 266 21.96 2.44 19.34
CA VAL A 266 21.19 2.65 18.12
C VAL A 266 21.08 4.16 17.81
N LEU A 267 21.02 4.46 16.53
CA LEU A 267 20.53 5.73 16.03
C LEU A 267 19.01 5.59 15.92
N VAL A 268 18.31 6.42 16.68
CA VAL A 268 16.85 6.50 16.66
C VAL A 268 16.43 7.70 15.84
N THR A 269 15.56 7.48 14.86
CA THR A 269 14.96 8.57 14.08
C THR A 269 13.45 8.50 14.26
N GLU A 270 12.85 9.64 14.59
CA GLU A 270 11.42 9.77 14.85
C GLU A 270 10.81 10.83 13.94
N HIS A 271 9.73 10.48 13.28
CA HIS A 271 8.96 11.35 12.41
C HIS A 271 7.47 11.30 12.76
N PRO A 272 6.81 12.44 13.04
CA PRO A 272 5.36 12.46 13.22
C PRO A 272 4.65 12.18 11.90
N VAL A 273 3.82 11.13 11.86
CA VAL A 273 2.96 10.81 10.73
C VAL A 273 1.69 11.64 10.84
N ARG A 274 1.45 12.51 9.85
CA ARG A 274 0.28 13.40 9.79
C ARG A 274 -0.69 12.94 8.73
N MET A 275 -1.97 12.88 9.08
CA MET A 275 -3.08 12.67 8.16
C MET A 275 -4.03 13.86 8.27
N GLU A 276 -4.38 14.47 7.14
CA GLU A 276 -5.24 15.67 7.10
C GLU A 276 -4.76 16.82 7.98
N GLY A 277 -3.43 16.93 8.19
CA GLY A 277 -2.79 17.97 9.02
C GLY A 277 -2.66 17.63 10.51
N GLU A 278 -3.37 16.62 11.01
CA GLU A 278 -3.27 16.15 12.38
C GLU A 278 -2.23 15.02 12.52
N LYS A 279 -1.51 15.00 13.65
CA LYS A 279 -0.65 13.88 13.98
C LYS A 279 -1.53 12.68 14.33
N ARG A 280 -1.33 11.55 13.66
CA ARG A 280 -2.06 10.30 13.91
C ARG A 280 -1.16 9.17 14.41
N ALA A 281 0.13 9.29 14.20
CA ALA A 281 1.10 8.30 14.64
C ALA A 281 2.52 8.88 14.67
N THR A 282 3.47 8.12 15.18
CA THR A 282 4.90 8.39 15.08
C THR A 282 5.58 7.22 14.39
N TYR A 283 6.32 7.51 13.32
CA TYR A 283 7.27 6.59 12.72
C TYR A 283 8.55 6.61 13.55
N VAL A 284 9.02 5.46 13.96
CA VAL A 284 10.28 5.28 14.68
C VAL A 284 11.16 4.29 13.92
N SER A 285 12.38 4.70 13.62
CA SER A 285 13.37 3.81 13.02
C SER A 285 14.59 3.67 13.93
N LEU A 286 15.07 2.44 14.06
CA LEU A 286 16.24 2.10 14.87
C LEU A 286 17.31 1.49 13.95
N ARG A 287 18.50 2.10 13.92
CA ARG A 287 19.65 1.59 13.18
C ARG A 287 20.82 1.34 14.14
N LEU A 288 21.39 0.16 14.11
CA LEU A 288 22.57 -0.17 14.92
C LEU A 288 23.76 0.70 14.51
N VAL A 289 24.40 1.36 15.48
CA VAL A 289 25.61 2.17 15.23
C VAL A 289 26.73 1.31 14.68
N GLU A 290 26.79 0.04 15.07
CA GLU A 290 27.76 -0.92 14.54
C GLU A 290 27.58 -1.18 13.04
N ASP A 291 26.35 -1.25 12.55
CA ASP A 291 26.06 -1.45 11.11
C ASP A 291 26.42 -0.21 10.29
N ILE A 292 26.22 0.98 10.85
CA ILE A 292 26.68 2.24 10.25
C ILE A 292 28.21 2.19 10.10
N ARG A 293 28.93 1.91 11.17
CA ARG A 293 30.40 1.80 11.16
C ARG A 293 30.89 0.71 10.20
N ARG A 294 30.19 -0.42 10.14
CA ARG A 294 30.52 -1.52 9.22
C ARG A 294 30.36 -1.12 7.76
N THR A 295 29.32 -0.36 7.47
CA THR A 295 29.06 0.16 6.11
C THR A 295 30.11 1.19 5.71
N GLU A 296 30.44 2.14 6.60
CA GLU A 296 31.55 3.08 6.41
C GLU A 296 32.88 2.36 6.15
N LYS A 297 33.19 1.35 6.97
CA LYS A 297 34.41 0.54 6.79
C LYS A 297 34.43 -0.20 5.45
N LYS A 298 33.29 -0.72 4.98
CA LYS A 298 33.19 -1.36 3.64
C LYS A 298 33.42 -0.36 2.51
N VAL A 299 32.86 0.85 2.61
CA VAL A 299 33.08 1.92 1.62
C VAL A 299 34.56 2.31 1.59
N ARG A 300 35.15 2.52 2.77
CA ARG A 300 36.58 2.84 2.89
C ARG A 300 37.50 1.72 2.34
N GLY A 301 37.14 0.45 2.59
CA GLY A 301 37.84 -0.70 2.01
C GLY A 301 37.82 -0.69 0.48
N LYS A 302 36.69 -0.42 -0.14
CA LYS A 302 36.58 -0.31 -1.61
C LYS A 302 37.40 0.85 -2.19
N LEU A 303 37.53 1.96 -1.48
CA LEU A 303 38.39 3.07 -1.88
C LEU A 303 39.88 2.67 -1.75
N GLN A 304 40.23 1.89 -0.72
CA GLN A 304 41.57 1.37 -0.52
C GLN A 304 41.96 0.40 -1.61
N ASP A 305 41.09 -0.53 -1.98
CA ASP A 305 41.34 -1.51 -3.07
C ASP A 305 41.58 -0.83 -4.42
N LYS A 306 40.96 0.36 -4.62
CA LYS A 306 41.20 1.20 -5.81
C LYS A 306 42.42 2.11 -5.70
N GLY A 307 43.17 2.08 -4.58
CA GLY A 307 44.30 2.96 -4.36
C GLY A 307 43.94 4.44 -4.14
N LEU A 308 42.68 4.74 -3.83
CA LEU A 308 42.17 6.11 -3.70
C LEU A 308 42.13 6.61 -2.26
N ILE A 309 43.13 6.19 -1.44
CA ILE A 309 43.21 6.61 -0.02
C ILE A 309 44.59 7.21 0.24
N ALA A 310 44.61 8.30 1.01
CA ALA A 310 45.84 8.82 1.58
C ALA A 310 46.33 7.91 2.73
N LYS A 311 47.57 7.46 2.66
CA LYS A 311 48.18 6.49 3.60
C LYS A 311 48.89 7.17 4.77
N TYR A 312 49.40 8.38 4.57
CA TYR A 312 50.27 9.06 5.50
C TYR A 312 49.59 10.19 6.25
N SER A 313 50.07 10.46 7.45
CA SER A 313 49.64 11.54 8.32
C SER A 313 50.82 12.41 8.74
N PHE A 314 50.58 13.59 9.31
CA PHE A 314 51.66 14.45 9.80
C PHE A 314 52.54 13.77 10.89
N SER A 315 52.04 12.75 11.57
CA SER A 315 52.85 11.95 12.52
C SER A 315 53.91 11.11 11.87
N ASP A 316 53.76 10.78 10.57
CA ASP A 316 54.71 9.98 9.81
C ASP A 316 55.85 10.85 9.26
N ILE A 317 55.76 12.16 9.40
CA ILE A 317 56.81 13.10 8.96
C ILE A 317 57.82 13.37 10.11
N VAL A 318 59.08 13.01 9.85
CA VAL A 318 60.16 13.35 10.77
C VAL A 318 60.39 14.87 10.73
N ALA A 319 60.07 15.56 11.82
CA ALA A 319 60.16 17.00 11.92
C ALA A 319 60.92 17.43 13.20
N GLU A 320 62.22 17.36 13.14
CA GLU A 320 63.08 17.83 14.26
C GLU A 320 63.32 19.36 14.20
N ASP A 321 63.46 19.91 13.01
CA ASP A 321 63.73 21.30 12.78
C ASP A 321 62.51 22.21 13.06
N VAL A 322 62.78 23.44 13.58
CA VAL A 322 61.77 24.42 13.92
C VAL A 322 60.98 24.88 12.69
N VAL A 323 61.65 25.02 11.54
CA VAL A 323 61.04 25.48 10.30
C VAL A 323 60.02 24.43 9.82
N MET A 324 60.38 23.14 9.88
CA MET A 324 59.49 22.04 9.49
C MET A 324 58.28 21.98 10.42
N LYS A 325 58.46 22.12 11.74
CA LYS A 325 57.34 22.18 12.71
C LYS A 325 56.35 23.34 12.40
N GLN A 326 56.88 24.51 12.05
CA GLN A 326 56.07 25.68 11.66
C GLN A 326 55.31 25.41 10.34
N LEU A 327 56.00 24.76 9.36
CA LEU A 327 55.38 24.42 8.07
C LEU A 327 54.25 23.42 8.26
N ILE A 328 54.40 22.37 9.08
CA ILE A 328 53.33 21.44 9.43
C ILE A 328 52.17 22.16 10.11
N ALA A 329 52.40 23.04 11.06
CA ALA A 329 51.35 23.79 11.72
C ALA A 329 50.59 24.71 10.75
N LYS A 330 51.28 25.27 9.75
CA LYS A 330 50.69 26.02 8.66
C LYS A 330 49.82 25.15 7.74
N ALA A 331 50.34 23.98 7.36
CA ALA A 331 49.67 23.02 6.50
C ALA A 331 48.36 22.46 7.14
N ILE A 332 48.39 22.18 8.46
CA ILE A 332 47.18 21.75 9.20
C ILE A 332 46.10 22.85 9.18
N ARG A 333 46.49 24.13 9.21
CA ARG A 333 45.51 25.24 9.09
C ARG A 333 44.93 25.31 7.68
N TYR A 334 45.76 25.15 6.64
CA TYR A 334 45.29 25.15 5.25
C TYR A 334 44.44 23.93 4.90
N ALA A 335 44.72 22.78 5.48
CA ALA A 335 43.91 21.59 5.32
C ALA A 335 42.45 21.75 5.77
N LYS A 336 42.15 22.68 6.66
CA LYS A 336 40.80 22.95 7.17
C LYS A 336 40.00 23.96 6.34
N VAL A 337 40.62 24.59 5.35
CA VAL A 337 40.01 25.61 4.52
C VAL A 337 39.79 25.04 3.10
N GLU A 338 38.67 25.42 2.48
CA GLU A 338 38.43 25.07 1.08
C GLU A 338 39.26 25.97 0.16
N GLY A 339 40.10 25.34 -0.67
CA GLY A 339 40.94 26.07 -1.60
C GLY A 339 42.00 25.18 -2.26
N ASN A 340 42.62 25.74 -3.31
CA ASN A 340 43.74 25.07 -3.97
C ASN A 340 45.05 25.41 -3.21
N VAL A 341 45.88 24.40 -3.02
CA VAL A 341 47.17 24.54 -2.32
C VAL A 341 48.28 24.20 -3.31
N LEU A 342 49.22 25.14 -3.47
CA LEU A 342 50.46 24.91 -4.19
C LEU A 342 51.58 24.56 -3.18
N LEU A 343 52.19 23.38 -3.35
CA LEU A 343 53.33 22.91 -2.56
C LEU A 343 54.57 22.89 -3.44
N THR A 344 55.57 23.66 -3.07
CA THR A 344 56.85 23.74 -3.81
C THR A 344 57.99 23.11 -3.01
N GLY A 345 58.89 22.44 -3.68
CA GLY A 345 60.05 21.79 -3.09
C GLY A 345 60.83 20.99 -4.12
N GLU A 346 62.06 20.67 -3.83
CA GLU A 346 62.91 19.85 -4.68
C GLU A 346 62.40 18.39 -4.78
N THR A 347 62.83 17.65 -5.82
CA THR A 347 62.49 16.25 -5.95
C THR A 347 63.03 15.46 -4.75
N GLY A 348 62.21 14.54 -4.22
CA GLY A 348 62.59 13.70 -3.05
C GLY A 348 62.38 14.35 -1.70
N THR A 349 61.88 15.59 -1.58
CA THR A 349 61.65 16.27 -0.30
C THR A 349 60.40 15.82 0.45
N GLY A 350 59.67 14.82 -0.08
CA GLY A 350 58.47 14.30 0.58
C GLY A 350 57.18 15.05 0.32
N LYS A 351 57.05 15.75 -0.82
CA LYS A 351 55.83 16.50 -1.20
C LYS A 351 54.58 15.61 -1.15
N GLU A 352 54.65 14.40 -1.66
CA GLU A 352 53.52 13.45 -1.64
C GLU A 352 53.09 13.10 -0.22
N LEU A 353 54.06 12.80 0.67
CA LEU A 353 53.84 12.51 2.07
C LEU A 353 53.11 13.67 2.76
N PHE A 354 53.51 14.89 2.41
CA PHE A 354 52.96 16.12 2.96
C PHE A 354 51.51 16.34 2.50
N VAL A 355 51.21 16.17 1.21
CA VAL A 355 49.88 16.33 0.64
C VAL A 355 48.93 15.28 1.16
N GLN A 356 49.34 14.02 1.27
CA GLN A 356 48.51 12.95 1.89
C GLN A 356 48.22 13.29 3.35
N SER A 357 49.19 13.82 4.10
CA SER A 357 49.01 14.25 5.49
C SER A 357 47.99 15.44 5.58
N MET A 358 48.04 16.37 4.64
CA MET A 358 47.07 17.46 4.56
C MET A 358 45.66 16.92 4.28
N HIS A 359 45.50 15.97 3.34
CA HIS A 359 44.20 15.36 3.08
C HIS A 359 43.64 14.68 4.35
N ASN A 360 44.44 13.89 5.04
CA ASN A 360 44.02 13.20 6.27
C ASN A 360 43.73 14.15 7.44
N ALA A 361 44.26 15.37 7.42
CA ALA A 361 43.96 16.44 8.40
C ALA A 361 42.78 17.33 8.00
N SER A 362 42.19 17.12 6.81
CA SER A 362 41.10 17.92 6.25
C SER A 362 39.73 17.35 6.59
N PRO A 363 38.62 18.10 6.43
CA PRO A 363 37.26 17.60 6.50
C PRO A 363 36.95 16.51 5.44
N ARG A 364 37.80 16.37 4.42
CA ARG A 364 37.67 15.40 3.33
C ARG A 364 38.45 14.10 3.55
N ARG A 365 38.99 13.86 4.76
CA ARG A 365 39.85 12.70 5.11
C ARG A 365 39.23 11.34 4.78
N ASP A 366 37.91 11.23 4.77
CA ASP A 366 37.17 9.99 4.47
C ASP A 366 36.67 9.94 3.01
N LYS A 367 37.08 10.91 2.19
CA LYS A 367 36.76 11.00 0.76
C LYS A 367 37.93 10.52 -0.10
N PRO A 368 37.75 10.30 -1.42
CA PRO A 368 38.84 9.86 -2.29
C PRO A 368 40.05 10.79 -2.29
N PHE A 369 41.24 10.20 -2.26
CA PHE A 369 42.50 10.87 -2.53
C PHE A 369 43.12 10.31 -3.81
N VAL A 370 43.25 11.13 -4.83
CA VAL A 370 43.76 10.74 -6.15
C VAL A 370 45.09 11.44 -6.38
N ALA A 371 46.15 10.69 -6.56
CA ALA A 371 47.48 11.22 -6.90
C ALA A 371 47.82 10.91 -8.36
N VAL A 372 48.27 11.91 -9.09
CA VAL A 372 48.64 11.80 -10.52
C VAL A 372 50.03 12.39 -10.70
N ASN A 373 50.97 11.57 -11.23
CA ASN A 373 52.25 12.08 -11.69
C ASN A 373 52.08 12.57 -13.14
N CYS A 374 51.90 13.87 -13.30
CA CYS A 374 51.69 14.50 -14.61
C CYS A 374 52.95 14.43 -15.53
N ALA A 375 54.14 14.41 -14.89
CA ALA A 375 55.38 14.35 -15.66
C ALA A 375 55.64 12.97 -16.29
N ALA A 376 55.01 11.90 -15.76
CA ALA A 376 55.13 10.56 -16.26
C ALA A 376 54.24 10.24 -17.49
N LEU A 377 53.32 11.12 -17.84
CA LEU A 377 52.32 10.93 -18.91
C LEU A 377 52.61 11.86 -20.09
N SER A 378 52.38 11.38 -21.33
CA SER A 378 52.33 12.26 -22.47
C SER A 378 51.10 13.17 -22.40
N GLU A 379 51.12 14.36 -23.05
CA GLU A 379 50.05 15.35 -22.99
C GLU A 379 48.68 14.75 -23.40
N GLN A 380 48.65 13.93 -24.45
CA GLN A 380 47.40 13.28 -24.92
C GLN A 380 46.89 12.23 -23.95
N LEU A 381 47.78 11.49 -23.27
CA LEU A 381 47.41 10.52 -22.25
C LEU A 381 46.92 11.24 -20.97
N LEU A 382 47.59 12.32 -20.58
CA LEU A 382 47.24 13.10 -19.41
C LEU A 382 45.80 13.65 -19.51
N GLU A 383 45.41 14.19 -20.68
CA GLU A 383 44.07 14.67 -20.93
C GLU A 383 43.03 13.54 -20.76
N SER A 384 43.28 12.38 -21.38
CA SER A 384 42.39 11.22 -21.30
C SER A 384 42.33 10.61 -19.88
N GLU A 385 43.41 10.68 -19.11
CA GLU A 385 43.42 10.24 -17.70
C GLU A 385 42.68 11.21 -16.80
N LEU A 386 42.92 12.51 -16.95
CA LEU A 386 42.31 13.51 -16.08
C LEU A 386 40.80 13.66 -16.30
N PHE A 387 40.36 13.70 -17.54
CA PHE A 387 38.96 14.00 -17.90
C PHE A 387 38.16 12.77 -18.31
N GLY A 388 38.83 11.66 -18.65
CA GLY A 388 38.17 10.47 -19.16
C GLY A 388 37.69 10.62 -20.60
N TYR A 389 36.97 9.61 -21.11
CA TYR A 389 36.37 9.63 -22.43
C TYR A 389 35.18 8.68 -22.54
N THR A 390 34.26 8.97 -23.46
CA THR A 390 33.13 8.09 -23.80
C THR A 390 33.55 7.03 -24.83
N GLU A 391 32.79 5.96 -24.92
CA GLU A 391 32.99 4.93 -25.94
C GLU A 391 32.98 5.56 -27.36
N GLY A 392 33.98 5.18 -28.17
CA GLY A 392 34.08 5.71 -29.54
C GLY A 392 34.73 7.09 -29.69
N ALA A 393 35.25 7.70 -28.64
CA ALA A 393 35.86 9.03 -28.69
C ALA A 393 37.10 9.11 -29.64
N PHE A 394 37.84 8.00 -29.77
CA PHE A 394 38.98 7.88 -30.70
C PHE A 394 39.23 6.41 -31.06
N THR A 395 40.04 6.18 -32.08
CA THR A 395 40.44 4.83 -32.51
C THR A 395 41.32 4.15 -31.45
N GLY A 396 40.76 3.07 -30.82
CA GLY A 396 41.40 2.38 -29.73
C GLY A 396 40.81 2.69 -28.35
N ALA A 397 39.74 3.51 -28.28
CA ALA A 397 38.99 3.75 -27.02
C ALA A 397 38.40 2.45 -26.49
N SER A 398 38.46 2.25 -25.16
CA SER A 398 37.91 1.07 -24.47
C SER A 398 36.38 0.99 -24.67
N LYS A 399 35.87 -0.24 -24.84
CA LYS A 399 34.44 -0.49 -24.80
C LYS A 399 33.89 -0.08 -23.43
N GLY A 400 32.96 0.87 -23.39
CA GLY A 400 32.38 1.44 -22.17
C GLY A 400 33.04 2.75 -21.69
N GLY A 401 34.04 3.29 -22.42
CA GLY A 401 34.71 4.54 -22.07
C GLY A 401 35.68 4.41 -20.88
N LYS A 402 36.10 5.54 -20.32
CA LYS A 402 36.96 5.63 -19.13
C LYS A 402 36.55 6.79 -18.25
N THR A 403 36.36 6.54 -16.99
CA THR A 403 36.10 7.57 -15.96
C THR A 403 37.37 8.39 -15.71
N GLY A 404 37.29 9.70 -15.74
CA GLY A 404 38.43 10.59 -15.49
C GLY A 404 38.81 10.66 -14.00
N LEU A 405 40.09 11.02 -13.76
CA LEU A 405 40.63 11.13 -12.39
C LEU A 405 39.97 12.28 -11.60
N PHE A 406 39.54 13.37 -12.26
CA PHE A 406 38.73 14.40 -11.61
C PHE A 406 37.38 13.88 -11.12
N GLU A 407 36.72 13.04 -11.89
CA GLU A 407 35.45 12.42 -11.49
C GLU A 407 35.69 11.44 -10.33
N LEU A 408 36.77 10.65 -10.37
CA LEU A 408 37.15 9.75 -9.27
C LEU A 408 37.50 10.49 -7.98
N ALA A 409 37.99 11.73 -8.07
CA ALA A 409 38.32 12.56 -6.94
C ALA A 409 37.11 13.37 -6.40
N GLN A 410 35.91 13.17 -6.94
CA GLN A 410 34.73 13.98 -6.60
C GLN A 410 34.47 14.01 -5.08
N GLY A 411 34.35 15.21 -4.55
CA GLY A 411 34.18 15.48 -3.12
C GLY A 411 35.43 15.23 -2.25
N GLY A 412 36.50 14.74 -2.86
CA GLY A 412 37.78 14.41 -2.24
C GLY A 412 38.89 15.41 -2.57
N THR A 413 40.11 14.88 -2.81
CA THR A 413 41.31 15.65 -3.11
C THR A 413 42.03 15.02 -4.31
N ILE A 414 42.40 15.82 -5.29
CA ILE A 414 43.32 15.43 -6.35
C ILE A 414 44.68 16.11 -6.13
N PHE A 415 45.76 15.33 -6.24
CA PHE A 415 47.11 15.80 -6.19
C PHE A 415 47.77 15.62 -7.57
N LEU A 416 48.19 16.72 -8.15
CA LEU A 416 48.89 16.76 -9.44
C LEU A 416 50.37 17.04 -9.17
N ASP A 417 51.24 16.04 -9.36
CA ASP A 417 52.70 16.12 -9.17
C ASP A 417 53.44 16.31 -10.50
#